data_10985c884c7a6fb1c21c2c13be04f9f0
#
_entry.id   10985c884c7a6fb1c21c2c13be04f9f0
#
_cell.length_a   1.000
_cell.length_b   1.000
_cell.length_c   1.000
_cell.angle_alpha   90.00
_cell.angle_beta   90.00
_cell.angle_gamma   90.00
#
_symmetry.space_group_name_H-M   'P 1'
#
loop_
_entity.id
_entity.type
_entity.pdbx_description
1 polymer ?
#
loop_
_entity_poly.entity_id
_entity_poly.type
_entity_poly.pdbx_seq_one_letter_code
_entity_poly.pdbx_strand_id
1 'polypeptide(L)'
;AQLDEQRAKVAQEQGRLMLQAARERAVESGVAEPAIRQRNGTLVETLVELEGEIRLLVIGKRGETAHQDSGHLGSNLERAVRTLHRPILMVPKTFKAPERVMLAFDGSQTTRKGVEMLAQSPLFAGLPVHVVIVGAETADNRAQLDWALEILKQAGHEAVGAIRAGEVEATLRGYKDEMNIDLLVMGAYGHSRIRHLLVGSTTTSMLRRAGVPVLLLR
;
A
#
# COMPACT_ATOMS: atom_id res chain seq x y z
N ALA A 1 4.57 39.52 -7.22
CA ALA A 1 5.53 39.09 -8.25
C ALA A 1 6.91 38.75 -7.63
N GLN A 2 7.66 39.73 -7.08
CA GLN A 2 9.02 39.48 -6.57
C GLN A 2 9.05 38.55 -5.34
N LEU A 3 8.10 38.67 -4.43
CA LEU A 3 7.97 37.78 -3.25
C LEU A 3 7.59 36.37 -3.64
N ASP A 4 6.74 36.21 -4.64
CA ASP A 4 6.31 34.90 -5.13
C ASP A 4 7.46 34.18 -5.86
N GLU A 5 8.27 34.93 -6.60
CA GLU A 5 9.46 34.40 -7.25
C GLU A 5 10.52 33.94 -6.23
N GLN A 6 10.71 34.69 -5.15
CA GLN A 6 11.62 34.31 -4.08
C GLN A 6 11.12 33.04 -3.34
N ARG A 7 9.82 32.95 -3.04
CA ARG A 7 9.21 31.75 -2.46
C ARG A 7 9.37 30.53 -3.34
N ALA A 8 9.16 30.69 -4.65
CA ALA A 8 9.35 29.60 -5.61
C ALA A 8 10.80 29.10 -5.65
N LYS A 9 11.78 30.02 -5.64
CA LYS A 9 13.21 29.66 -5.61
C LYS A 9 13.58 28.91 -4.32
N VAL A 10 13.09 29.36 -3.17
CA VAL A 10 13.32 28.68 -1.88
C VAL A 10 12.71 27.28 -1.89
N ALA A 11 11.46 27.13 -2.34
CA ALA A 11 10.80 25.84 -2.42
C ALA A 11 11.52 24.88 -3.39
N GLN A 12 12.01 25.42 -4.52
CA GLN A 12 12.78 24.65 -5.50
C GLN A 12 14.09 24.14 -4.88
N GLU A 13 14.82 24.99 -4.18
CA GLU A 13 16.09 24.61 -3.55
C GLU A 13 15.88 23.60 -2.41
N GLN A 14 14.84 23.79 -1.59
CA GLN A 14 14.45 22.80 -0.58
C GLN A 14 14.13 21.45 -1.21
N GLY A 15 13.34 21.43 -2.28
CA GLY A 15 13.02 20.21 -3.02
C GLY A 15 14.27 19.52 -3.58
N ARG A 16 15.23 20.29 -4.12
CA ARG A 16 16.51 19.76 -4.61
C ARG A 16 17.31 19.09 -3.50
N LEU A 17 17.42 19.75 -2.34
CA LEU A 17 18.13 19.20 -1.19
C LEU A 17 17.48 17.91 -0.66
N MET A 18 16.15 17.89 -0.58
CA MET A 18 15.41 16.70 -0.15
C MET A 18 15.61 15.52 -1.12
N LEU A 19 15.54 15.78 -2.42
CA LEU A 19 15.77 14.75 -3.45
C LEU A 19 17.22 14.23 -3.42
N GLN A 20 18.17 15.11 -3.19
CA GLN A 20 19.58 14.73 -3.07
C GLN A 20 19.79 13.81 -1.86
N ALA A 21 19.26 14.18 -0.69
CA ALA A 21 19.33 13.36 0.52
C ALA A 21 18.63 12.00 0.33
N ALA A 22 17.47 11.98 -0.35
CA ALA A 22 16.78 10.74 -0.68
C ALA A 22 17.59 9.84 -1.62
N ARG A 23 18.26 10.43 -2.61
CA ARG A 23 19.16 9.72 -3.52
C ARG A 23 20.33 9.09 -2.77
N GLU A 24 21.00 9.85 -1.92
CA GLU A 24 22.14 9.38 -1.11
C GLU A 24 21.71 8.20 -0.24
N ARG A 25 20.55 8.31 0.43
CA ARG A 25 20.00 7.23 1.23
C ARG A 25 19.69 5.96 0.42
N ALA A 26 19.17 6.11 -0.79
CA ALA A 26 18.90 4.99 -1.69
C ALA A 26 20.19 4.30 -2.12
N VAL A 27 21.23 5.07 -2.45
CA VAL A 27 22.57 4.54 -2.80
C VAL A 27 23.17 3.78 -1.63
N GLU A 28 23.15 4.35 -0.42
CA GLU A 28 23.60 3.68 0.81
C GLU A 28 22.84 2.37 1.07
N SER A 29 21.60 2.29 0.64
CA SER A 29 20.76 1.10 0.74
C SER A 29 20.93 0.10 -0.41
N GLY A 30 21.89 0.34 -1.33
CA GLY A 30 22.23 -0.58 -2.41
C GLY A 30 21.58 -0.31 -3.75
N VAL A 31 20.84 0.80 -3.93
CA VAL A 31 20.31 1.19 -5.23
C VAL A 31 21.40 1.91 -6.03
N ALA A 32 21.88 1.30 -7.13
CA ALA A 32 23.03 1.80 -7.85
C ALA A 32 22.82 3.21 -8.44
N GLU A 33 21.70 3.43 -9.11
CA GLU A 33 21.42 4.68 -9.82
C GLU A 33 19.95 5.14 -9.62
N PRO A 34 19.60 5.67 -8.42
CA PRO A 34 18.26 6.18 -8.21
C PRO A 34 18.04 7.47 -9.01
N ALA A 35 17.06 7.46 -9.91
CA ALA A 35 16.67 8.65 -10.66
C ALA A 35 15.89 9.62 -9.76
N ILE A 36 16.20 10.92 -9.89
CA ILE A 36 15.46 11.98 -9.20
C ILE A 36 14.79 12.90 -10.23
N ARG A 37 13.54 13.28 -9.95
CA ARG A 37 12.76 14.20 -10.80
C ARG A 37 12.06 15.22 -9.92
N GLN A 38 12.42 16.47 -10.06
CA GLN A 38 11.69 17.57 -9.43
C GLN A 38 10.64 18.11 -10.39
N ARG A 39 9.41 18.21 -9.92
CA ARG A 39 8.27 18.71 -10.70
C ARG A 39 7.56 19.83 -9.95
N ASN A 40 7.04 20.81 -10.68
CA ASN A 40 6.16 21.84 -10.16
C ASN A 40 4.72 21.46 -10.49
N GLY A 41 3.78 21.77 -9.60
CA GLY A 41 2.36 21.44 -9.76
C GLY A 41 1.83 20.54 -8.63
N THR A 42 0.68 19.95 -8.84
CA THR A 42 0.10 19.04 -7.86
C THR A 42 0.70 17.64 -7.98
N LEU A 43 0.92 16.98 -6.84
CA LEU A 43 1.46 15.62 -6.81
C LEU A 43 0.61 14.65 -7.65
N VAL A 44 -0.72 14.76 -7.54
CA VAL A 44 -1.62 13.80 -8.20
C VAL A 44 -1.61 13.94 -9.71
N GLU A 45 -1.62 15.16 -10.24
CA GLU A 45 -1.50 15.40 -11.68
C GLU A 45 -0.18 14.84 -12.23
N THR A 46 0.92 15.12 -11.54
CA THR A 46 2.23 14.56 -11.89
C THR A 46 2.25 13.03 -11.88
N LEU A 47 1.62 12.41 -10.87
CA LEU A 47 1.56 10.94 -10.78
C LEU A 47 0.70 10.33 -11.89
N VAL A 48 -0.38 10.99 -12.30
CA VAL A 48 -1.21 10.57 -13.44
C VAL A 48 -0.41 10.63 -14.75
N GLU A 49 0.33 11.72 -14.98
CA GLU A 49 1.21 11.84 -16.15
C GLU A 49 2.26 10.72 -16.20
N LEU A 50 2.80 10.34 -15.05
CA LEU A 50 3.84 9.33 -14.93
C LEU A 50 3.31 7.91 -14.76
N GLU A 51 2.00 7.70 -14.69
CA GLU A 51 1.41 6.40 -14.33
C GLU A 51 1.87 5.25 -15.23
N GLY A 52 2.12 5.52 -16.51
CA GLY A 52 2.65 4.53 -17.44
C GLY A 52 4.05 4.02 -17.09
N GLU A 53 4.86 4.81 -16.39
CA GLU A 53 6.22 4.48 -15.95
C GLU A 53 6.22 3.83 -14.53
N ILE A 54 5.11 3.93 -13.78
CA ILE A 54 5.01 3.46 -12.40
C ILE A 54 4.62 1.99 -12.38
N ARG A 55 5.47 1.13 -11.82
CA ARG A 55 5.13 -0.24 -11.48
C ARG A 55 4.50 -0.35 -10.08
N LEU A 56 5.03 0.40 -9.13
CA LEU A 56 4.60 0.50 -7.74
C LEU A 56 4.86 1.92 -7.24
N LEU A 57 3.83 2.59 -6.74
CA LEU A 57 4.00 3.86 -6.05
C LEU A 57 4.29 3.60 -4.56
N VAL A 58 5.38 4.15 -4.03
CA VAL A 58 5.65 4.17 -2.59
C VAL A 58 5.39 5.57 -2.07
N ILE A 59 4.52 5.69 -1.07
CA ILE A 59 4.12 6.99 -0.52
C ILE A 59 4.02 6.94 1.00
N GLY A 60 4.47 8.00 1.67
CA GLY A 60 4.34 8.12 3.12
C GLY A 60 2.87 8.29 3.56
N LYS A 61 2.52 7.72 4.70
CA LYS A 61 1.19 7.82 5.31
C LYS A 61 0.78 9.27 5.61
N ARG A 62 1.75 10.11 5.94
CA ARG A 62 1.55 11.54 6.27
C ARG A 62 2.47 12.42 5.44
N GLY A 63 1.95 13.56 5.00
CA GLY A 63 2.76 14.61 4.40
C GLY A 63 3.46 15.47 5.45
N GLU A 64 4.38 16.30 5.01
CA GLU A 64 5.19 17.19 5.84
C GLU A 64 4.37 18.17 6.70
N THR A 65 3.19 18.57 6.21
CA THR A 65 2.29 19.54 6.88
C THR A 65 1.24 18.89 7.79
N ALA A 66 1.26 17.56 7.93
CA ALA A 66 0.27 16.88 8.76
C ALA A 66 0.59 17.07 10.26
N HIS A 67 -0.24 17.84 10.97
CA HIS A 67 -0.18 17.95 12.43
C HIS A 67 -0.30 16.57 13.08
N GLN A 68 0.47 16.35 14.16
CA GLN A 68 0.67 15.03 14.77
C GLN A 68 -0.62 14.37 15.30
N ASP A 69 -1.69 15.13 15.56
CA ASP A 69 -2.90 14.63 16.22
C ASP A 69 -4.15 14.48 15.34
N SER A 70 -4.12 14.90 14.07
CA SER A 70 -5.26 14.68 13.21
C SER A 70 -5.22 13.25 12.69
N GLY A 71 -5.97 12.32 13.25
CA GLY A 71 -6.11 10.93 12.78
C GLY A 71 -6.55 10.78 11.30
N HIS A 72 -6.25 11.77 10.45
CA HIS A 72 -6.58 11.82 9.02
C HIS A 72 -5.43 11.27 8.16
N LEU A 73 -5.78 10.66 7.05
CA LEU A 73 -4.82 10.35 5.98
C LEU A 73 -4.31 11.65 5.37
N GLY A 74 -3.06 11.65 4.90
CA GLY A 74 -2.56 12.76 4.11
C GLY A 74 -3.42 12.96 2.87
N SER A 75 -3.81 14.21 2.56
CA SER A 75 -4.67 14.53 1.42
C SER A 75 -4.10 14.02 0.08
N ASN A 76 -2.78 14.02 -0.07
CA ASN A 76 -2.10 13.50 -1.24
C ASN A 76 -2.21 11.98 -1.36
N LEU A 77 -2.08 11.24 -0.24
CA LEU A 77 -2.28 9.79 -0.24
C LEU A 77 -3.72 9.44 -0.61
N GLU A 78 -4.70 10.12 -0.02
CA GLU A 78 -6.12 9.86 -0.31
C GLU A 78 -6.45 10.14 -1.78
N ARG A 79 -5.95 11.23 -2.35
CA ARG A 79 -6.12 11.56 -3.77
C ARG A 79 -5.41 10.55 -4.67
N ALA A 80 -4.16 10.18 -4.37
CA ALA A 80 -3.41 9.18 -5.13
C ALA A 80 -4.16 7.82 -5.14
N VAL A 81 -4.66 7.37 -3.98
CA VAL A 81 -5.45 6.15 -3.87
C VAL A 81 -6.75 6.22 -4.68
N ARG A 82 -7.36 7.38 -4.85
CA ARG A 82 -8.59 7.53 -5.67
C ARG A 82 -8.30 7.54 -7.17
N THR A 83 -7.17 8.08 -7.58
CA THR A 83 -6.92 8.44 -8.98
C THR A 83 -6.07 7.41 -9.71
N LEU A 84 -5.04 6.86 -9.07
CA LEU A 84 -4.11 5.95 -9.72
C LEU A 84 -4.67 4.52 -9.83
N HIS A 85 -4.27 3.83 -10.90
CA HIS A 85 -4.61 2.43 -11.17
C HIS A 85 -3.42 1.48 -10.91
N ARG A 86 -2.30 2.00 -10.44
CA ARG A 86 -1.12 1.23 -10.06
C ARG A 86 -1.16 0.83 -8.58
N PRO A 87 -0.55 -0.28 -8.20
CA PRO A 87 -0.40 -0.63 -6.79
C PRO A 87 0.28 0.49 -5.99
N ILE A 88 -0.17 0.70 -4.76
CA ILE A 88 0.34 1.76 -3.88
C ILE A 88 0.80 1.14 -2.57
N LEU A 89 2.08 1.27 -2.25
CA LEU A 89 2.64 0.92 -0.95
C LEU A 89 2.65 2.16 -0.06
N MET A 90 1.72 2.21 0.88
CA MET A 90 1.72 3.20 1.94
C MET A 90 2.69 2.77 3.04
N VAL A 91 3.61 3.66 3.41
CA VAL A 91 4.60 3.38 4.47
C VAL A 91 4.38 4.28 5.69
N PRO A 92 4.46 3.74 6.91
CA PRO A 92 4.42 4.53 8.14
C PRO A 92 5.72 5.30 8.36
N LYS A 93 5.71 6.22 9.35
CA LYS A 93 6.89 7.03 9.69
C LYS A 93 8.10 6.17 10.08
N THR A 94 7.87 5.12 10.85
CA THR A 94 8.89 4.14 11.22
C THR A 94 8.70 2.91 10.36
N PHE A 95 9.69 2.61 9.53
CA PHE A 95 9.68 1.46 8.64
C PHE A 95 10.61 0.36 9.16
N LYS A 96 10.10 -0.85 9.20
CA LYS A 96 10.86 -2.08 9.36
C LYS A 96 10.64 -2.92 8.11
N ALA A 97 11.66 -3.58 7.60
CA ALA A 97 11.51 -4.52 6.49
C ALA A 97 10.51 -5.63 6.88
N PRO A 98 9.50 -5.90 6.07
CA PRO A 98 8.51 -6.93 6.39
C PRO A 98 9.14 -8.32 6.49
N GLU A 99 8.71 -9.07 7.49
CA GLU A 99 9.07 -10.47 7.71
C GLU A 99 7.86 -11.41 7.52
N ARG A 100 6.63 -10.85 7.59
CA ARG A 100 5.39 -11.63 7.49
C ARG A 100 4.28 -10.81 6.83
N VAL A 101 3.70 -11.37 5.79
CA VAL A 101 2.70 -10.71 4.95
C VAL A 101 1.31 -11.25 5.25
N MET A 102 0.30 -10.37 5.32
CA MET A 102 -1.11 -10.76 5.30
C MET A 102 -1.80 -10.22 4.06
N LEU A 103 -2.45 -11.08 3.30
CA LEU A 103 -3.38 -10.71 2.23
C LEU A 103 -4.81 -10.78 2.77
N ALA A 104 -5.48 -9.64 2.85
CA ALA A 104 -6.92 -9.57 3.04
C ALA A 104 -7.61 -9.97 1.73
N PHE A 105 -8.18 -11.17 1.70
CA PHE A 105 -8.69 -11.81 0.50
C PHE A 105 -10.21 -11.88 0.52
N ASP A 106 -10.86 -11.34 -0.51
CA ASP A 106 -12.32 -11.33 -0.65
C ASP A 106 -12.80 -12.06 -1.92
N GLY A 107 -11.88 -12.76 -2.60
CA GLY A 107 -12.18 -13.49 -3.83
C GLY A 107 -12.42 -12.62 -5.05
N SER A 108 -12.35 -11.30 -4.94
CA SER A 108 -12.47 -10.37 -6.06
C SER A 108 -11.32 -10.54 -7.06
N GLN A 109 -11.54 -10.10 -8.32
CA GLN A 109 -10.50 -10.12 -9.34
C GLN A 109 -9.23 -9.38 -8.90
N THR A 110 -9.38 -8.28 -8.16
CA THR A 110 -8.26 -7.50 -7.64
C THR A 110 -7.43 -8.32 -6.64
N THR A 111 -8.06 -8.96 -5.68
CA THR A 111 -7.34 -9.76 -4.68
C THR A 111 -6.81 -11.06 -5.24
N ARG A 112 -7.46 -11.66 -6.26
CA ARG A 112 -6.90 -12.80 -7.01
C ARG A 112 -5.61 -12.41 -7.75
N LYS A 113 -5.59 -11.28 -8.46
CA LYS A 113 -4.35 -10.74 -9.03
C LYS A 113 -3.30 -10.44 -7.96
N GLY A 114 -3.73 -10.06 -6.75
CA GLY A 114 -2.84 -9.90 -5.60
C GLY A 114 -2.15 -11.19 -5.19
N VAL A 115 -2.85 -12.33 -5.20
CA VAL A 115 -2.25 -13.65 -4.95
C VAL A 115 -1.17 -13.95 -5.99
N GLU A 116 -1.48 -13.76 -7.27
CA GLU A 116 -0.54 -13.98 -8.38
C GLU A 116 0.68 -13.04 -8.28
N MET A 117 0.46 -11.79 -7.92
CA MET A 117 1.53 -10.82 -7.71
C MET A 117 2.45 -11.21 -6.55
N LEU A 118 1.90 -11.66 -5.41
CA LEU A 118 2.69 -12.15 -4.28
C LEU A 118 3.51 -13.37 -4.68
N ALA A 119 2.90 -14.30 -5.43
CA ALA A 119 3.56 -15.51 -5.90
C ALA A 119 4.75 -15.24 -6.84
N GLN A 120 4.66 -14.20 -7.68
CA GLN A 120 5.64 -13.95 -8.75
C GLN A 120 6.67 -12.87 -8.40
N SER A 121 6.39 -12.01 -7.43
CA SER A 121 7.23 -10.86 -7.15
C SER A 121 8.41 -11.23 -6.26
N PRO A 122 9.66 -10.92 -6.65
CA PRO A 122 10.83 -11.16 -5.83
C PRO A 122 10.83 -10.36 -4.51
N LEU A 123 9.99 -9.32 -4.40
CA LEU A 123 9.85 -8.54 -3.16
C LEU A 123 9.30 -9.37 -1.99
N PHE A 124 8.58 -10.45 -2.27
CA PHE A 124 7.93 -11.29 -1.28
C PHE A 124 8.58 -12.67 -1.16
N ALA A 125 9.61 -12.95 -1.98
CA ALA A 125 10.28 -14.25 -1.98
C ALA A 125 10.77 -14.63 -0.58
N GLY A 126 10.41 -15.83 -0.14
CA GLY A 126 10.78 -16.37 1.17
C GLY A 126 10.00 -15.80 2.37
N LEU A 127 9.07 -14.86 2.16
CA LEU A 127 8.21 -14.37 3.23
C LEU A 127 7.02 -15.31 3.45
N PRO A 128 6.69 -15.65 4.71
CA PRO A 128 5.43 -16.29 5.05
C PRO A 128 4.24 -15.41 4.67
N VAL A 129 3.23 -16.01 4.03
CA VAL A 129 2.03 -15.30 3.57
C VAL A 129 0.78 -15.85 4.26
N HIS A 130 0.07 -15.01 4.98
CA HIS A 130 -1.22 -15.32 5.58
C HIS A 130 -2.33 -14.81 4.66
N VAL A 131 -3.17 -15.72 4.16
CA VAL A 131 -4.37 -15.36 3.38
C VAL A 131 -5.58 -15.38 4.32
N VAL A 132 -6.22 -14.23 4.51
CA VAL A 132 -7.32 -14.08 5.47
C VAL A 132 -8.60 -13.66 4.75
N ILE A 133 -9.64 -14.49 4.89
CA ILE A 133 -11.01 -14.17 4.47
C ILE A 133 -11.80 -13.77 5.72
N VAL A 134 -12.43 -12.61 5.69
CA VAL A 134 -13.38 -12.19 6.72
C VAL A 134 -14.78 -12.48 6.24
N GLY A 135 -15.43 -13.46 6.88
CA GLY A 135 -16.76 -13.92 6.50
C GLY A 135 -17.12 -15.25 7.17
N ALA A 136 -18.25 -15.80 6.78
CA ALA A 136 -18.68 -17.11 7.23
C ALA A 136 -17.82 -18.23 6.62
N GLU A 137 -17.65 -19.32 7.34
CA GLU A 137 -16.98 -20.52 6.82
C GLU A 137 -17.96 -21.29 5.92
N THR A 138 -17.96 -20.94 4.64
CA THR A 138 -18.76 -21.59 3.60
C THR A 138 -17.89 -22.44 2.70
N ALA A 139 -18.47 -23.39 1.98
CA ALA A 139 -17.75 -24.18 0.99
C ALA A 139 -17.09 -23.31 -0.10
N ASP A 140 -17.74 -22.23 -0.49
CA ASP A 140 -17.19 -21.27 -1.49
C ASP A 140 -15.97 -20.53 -0.93
N ASN A 141 -16.07 -19.96 0.27
CA ASN A 141 -14.93 -19.28 0.90
C ASN A 141 -13.75 -20.22 1.13
N ARG A 142 -14.04 -21.48 1.50
CA ARG A 142 -13.01 -22.51 1.65
C ARG A 142 -12.32 -22.81 0.32
N ALA A 143 -13.09 -23.05 -0.74
CA ALA A 143 -12.53 -23.30 -2.07
C ALA A 143 -11.69 -22.13 -2.60
N GLN A 144 -12.13 -20.89 -2.36
CA GLN A 144 -11.38 -19.70 -2.75
C GLN A 144 -10.07 -19.57 -1.95
N LEU A 145 -10.09 -19.87 -0.64
CA LEU A 145 -8.91 -19.83 0.20
C LEU A 145 -7.91 -20.90 -0.24
N ASP A 146 -8.38 -22.13 -0.46
CA ASP A 146 -7.55 -23.27 -0.89
C ASP A 146 -6.86 -22.99 -2.23
N TRP A 147 -7.59 -22.37 -3.18
CA TRP A 147 -7.03 -21.89 -4.45
C TRP A 147 -5.87 -20.90 -4.23
N ALA A 148 -6.05 -19.91 -3.35
CA ALA A 148 -5.01 -18.91 -3.10
C ALA A 148 -3.78 -19.53 -2.43
N LEU A 149 -4.00 -20.44 -1.47
CA LEU A 149 -2.92 -21.14 -0.79
C LEU A 149 -2.12 -22.04 -1.71
N GLU A 150 -2.80 -22.74 -2.64
CA GLU A 150 -2.14 -23.59 -3.63
C GLU A 150 -1.18 -22.82 -4.52
N ILE A 151 -1.62 -21.68 -5.07
CA ILE A 151 -0.79 -20.81 -5.91
C ILE A 151 0.46 -20.32 -5.14
N LEU A 152 0.28 -19.86 -3.91
CA LEU A 152 1.39 -19.36 -3.10
C LEU A 152 2.39 -20.47 -2.74
N LYS A 153 1.89 -21.66 -2.40
CA LYS A 153 2.75 -22.83 -2.10
C LYS A 153 3.52 -23.32 -3.31
N GLN A 154 2.88 -23.36 -4.49
CA GLN A 154 3.54 -23.71 -5.76
C GLN A 154 4.66 -22.71 -6.11
N ALA A 155 4.51 -21.44 -5.70
CA ALA A 155 5.54 -20.42 -5.84
C ALA A 155 6.63 -20.48 -4.75
N GLY A 156 6.56 -21.43 -3.81
CA GLY A 156 7.56 -21.63 -2.76
C GLY A 156 7.33 -20.80 -1.49
N HIS A 157 6.16 -20.20 -1.32
CA HIS A 157 5.83 -19.49 -0.08
C HIS A 157 5.35 -20.45 1.01
N GLU A 158 5.73 -20.19 2.27
CA GLU A 158 4.99 -20.69 3.42
C GLU A 158 3.64 -19.95 3.47
N ALA A 159 2.55 -20.64 3.14
CA ALA A 159 1.22 -20.04 3.04
C ALA A 159 0.26 -20.62 4.09
N VAL A 160 -0.33 -19.74 4.89
CA VAL A 160 -1.30 -20.03 5.94
C VAL A 160 -2.63 -19.38 5.60
N GLY A 161 -3.73 -20.14 5.72
CA GLY A 161 -5.08 -19.65 5.45
C GLY A 161 -5.93 -19.53 6.72
N ALA A 162 -6.75 -18.49 6.79
CA ALA A 162 -7.73 -18.33 7.84
C ALA A 162 -9.05 -17.74 7.30
N ILE A 163 -10.17 -18.31 7.76
CA ILE A 163 -11.49 -17.69 7.62
C ILE A 163 -11.90 -17.24 9.02
N ARG A 164 -12.28 -15.97 9.16
CA ARG A 164 -12.66 -15.34 10.43
C ARG A 164 -14.01 -14.63 10.27
N ALA A 165 -14.97 -14.95 11.11
CA ALA A 165 -16.22 -14.21 11.20
C ALA A 165 -15.99 -12.89 11.95
N GLY A 166 -16.74 -11.85 11.58
CA GLY A 166 -16.71 -10.57 12.28
C GLY A 166 -16.77 -9.36 11.34
N GLU A 167 -16.58 -8.20 11.92
CA GLU A 167 -16.43 -6.94 11.19
C GLU A 167 -15.03 -6.86 10.57
N VAL A 168 -14.97 -6.46 9.30
CA VAL A 168 -13.74 -6.62 8.47
C VAL A 168 -12.53 -5.92 9.09
N GLU A 169 -12.66 -4.64 9.48
CA GLU A 169 -11.52 -3.88 10.01
C GLU A 169 -11.03 -4.47 11.33
N ALA A 170 -11.95 -4.71 12.26
CA ALA A 170 -11.61 -5.22 13.59
C ALA A 170 -10.97 -6.61 13.51
N THR A 171 -11.50 -7.48 12.64
CA THR A 171 -11.01 -8.84 12.44
C THR A 171 -9.61 -8.86 11.81
N LEU A 172 -9.39 -8.09 10.74
CA LEU A 172 -8.08 -8.01 10.10
C LEU A 172 -7.02 -7.42 11.04
N ARG A 173 -7.38 -6.40 11.81
CA ARG A 173 -6.47 -5.79 12.78
C ARG A 173 -6.13 -6.76 13.92
N GLY A 174 -7.13 -7.44 14.47
CA GLY A 174 -6.91 -8.46 15.50
C GLY A 174 -6.01 -9.57 15.01
N TYR A 175 -6.27 -10.10 13.80
CA TYR A 175 -5.44 -11.14 13.19
C TYR A 175 -4.00 -10.67 12.94
N LYS A 176 -3.83 -9.43 12.46
CA LYS A 176 -2.52 -8.79 12.27
C LYS A 176 -1.72 -8.78 13.57
N ASP A 177 -2.34 -8.39 14.67
CA ASP A 177 -1.68 -8.30 15.98
C ASP A 177 -1.41 -9.73 16.55
N GLU A 178 -2.37 -10.65 16.46
CA GLU A 178 -2.24 -12.05 16.89
C GLU A 178 -1.07 -12.78 16.20
N MET A 179 -0.95 -12.59 14.89
CA MET A 179 0.03 -13.30 14.05
C MET A 179 1.31 -12.51 13.81
N ASN A 180 1.47 -11.33 14.42
CA ASN A 180 2.62 -10.43 14.25
C ASN A 180 2.89 -10.12 12.77
N ILE A 181 1.83 -9.77 12.04
CA ILE A 181 1.92 -9.35 10.64
C ILE A 181 2.52 -7.95 10.56
N ASP A 182 3.46 -7.75 9.67
CA ASP A 182 4.17 -6.49 9.49
C ASP A 182 4.08 -5.91 8.06
N LEU A 183 3.33 -6.57 7.17
CA LEU A 183 2.87 -6.01 5.90
C LEU A 183 1.44 -6.47 5.61
N LEU A 184 0.54 -5.51 5.41
CA LEU A 184 -0.84 -5.78 4.97
C LEU A 184 -0.96 -5.56 3.45
N VAL A 185 -1.50 -6.54 2.75
CA VAL A 185 -1.89 -6.44 1.32
C VAL A 185 -3.39 -6.52 1.23
N MET A 186 -4.04 -5.58 0.56
CA MET A 186 -5.49 -5.54 0.43
C MET A 186 -5.95 -4.83 -0.84
N GLY A 187 -7.15 -5.13 -1.30
CA GLY A 187 -7.80 -4.36 -2.37
C GLY A 187 -8.16 -2.94 -1.90
N ALA A 188 -8.02 -1.97 -2.79
CA ALA A 188 -8.37 -0.58 -2.50
C ALA A 188 -9.89 -0.35 -2.43
N TYR A 189 -10.68 -1.24 -3.05
CA TYR A 189 -12.14 -1.15 -3.12
C TYR A 189 -12.75 -2.55 -2.94
N GLY A 190 -13.52 -2.74 -1.87
CA GLY A 190 -14.36 -3.91 -1.70
C GLY A 190 -15.58 -3.90 -2.64
N HIS A 191 -16.50 -4.84 -2.48
CA HIS A 191 -17.67 -5.10 -3.33
C HIS A 191 -18.67 -3.94 -3.60
N SER A 192 -18.39 -2.69 -3.21
CA SER A 192 -19.35 -1.61 -3.47
C SER A 192 -19.32 -1.22 -4.96
N ARG A 193 -20.49 -1.32 -5.59
CA ARG A 193 -20.77 -0.93 -6.99
C ARG A 193 -20.54 0.56 -7.29
N ILE A 194 -20.07 1.34 -6.33
CA ILE A 194 -19.84 2.78 -6.45
C ILE A 194 -18.35 3.03 -6.60
N ARG A 195 -17.84 2.77 -7.81
CA ARG A 195 -16.40 2.86 -8.14
C ARG A 195 -15.84 4.29 -8.23
N HIS A 196 -16.65 5.32 -8.17
CA HIS A 196 -16.22 6.66 -8.57
C HIS A 196 -16.19 7.74 -7.47
N LEU A 197 -16.63 7.47 -6.25
CA LEU A 197 -16.85 8.56 -5.29
C LEU A 197 -16.15 8.46 -3.93
N LEU A 198 -15.73 7.27 -3.46
CA LEU A 198 -15.13 7.16 -2.12
C LEU A 198 -14.09 6.03 -2.08
N VAL A 199 -12.94 6.28 -1.51
CA VAL A 199 -12.11 5.22 -0.90
C VAL A 199 -13.02 4.54 0.13
N GLY A 200 -13.24 3.23 0.06
CA GLY A 200 -14.14 2.53 0.97
C GLY A 200 -13.81 2.84 2.44
N SER A 201 -14.82 2.95 3.28
CA SER A 201 -14.62 3.26 4.71
C SER A 201 -13.63 2.31 5.38
N THR A 202 -13.70 1.02 5.04
CA THR A 202 -12.76 -0.01 5.51
C THR A 202 -11.32 0.27 5.03
N THR A 203 -11.11 0.58 3.75
CA THR A 203 -9.78 0.91 3.22
C THR A 203 -9.21 2.13 3.92
N THR A 204 -9.99 3.21 4.05
CA THR A 204 -9.57 4.43 4.74
C THR A 204 -9.23 4.16 6.20
N SER A 205 -10.05 3.40 6.91
CA SER A 205 -9.82 3.06 8.31
C SER A 205 -8.59 2.18 8.48
N MET A 206 -8.41 1.17 7.63
CA MET A 206 -7.21 0.33 7.64
C MET A 206 -5.94 1.14 7.39
N LEU A 207 -5.91 2.01 6.38
CA LEU A 207 -4.77 2.90 6.12
C LEU A 207 -4.45 3.80 7.32
N ARG A 208 -5.49 4.33 7.99
CA ARG A 208 -5.32 5.20 9.16
C ARG A 208 -4.74 4.49 10.36
N ARG A 209 -5.10 3.23 10.59
CA ARG A 209 -4.84 2.49 11.83
C ARG A 209 -3.83 1.36 11.70
N ALA A 210 -3.40 0.98 10.49
CA ALA A 210 -2.58 -0.21 10.27
C ALA A 210 -1.29 -0.25 11.11
N GLY A 211 -0.61 0.87 11.30
CA GLY A 211 0.68 0.91 12.02
C GLY A 211 1.84 0.21 11.28
N VAL A 212 1.53 -0.58 10.26
CA VAL A 212 2.45 -1.30 9.39
C VAL A 212 2.30 -0.79 7.95
N PRO A 213 3.26 -1.06 7.05
CA PRO A 213 3.09 -0.82 5.62
C PRO A 213 1.83 -1.49 5.09
N VAL A 214 1.14 -0.81 4.17
CA VAL A 214 -0.05 -1.33 3.48
C VAL A 214 0.14 -1.25 1.99
N LEU A 215 0.10 -2.40 1.31
CA LEU A 215 0.09 -2.49 -0.14
C LEU A 215 -1.36 -2.55 -0.63
N LEU A 216 -1.77 -1.51 -1.32
CA LEU A 216 -3.08 -1.41 -1.96
C LEU A 216 -3.02 -1.96 -3.37
N LEU A 217 -3.85 -2.95 -3.66
CA LEU A 217 -4.07 -3.51 -4.98
C LEU A 217 -5.11 -2.70 -5.75
N ARG A 218 -4.97 -2.67 -7.09
CA ARG A 218 -5.84 -1.87 -7.96
C ARG A 218 -6.39 -2.70 -9.12
#